data_3294c1e6e7bab64c86252049822241e6
#
_entry.id   3294c1e6e7bab64c86252049822241e6
#
_cell.length_a   1.000
_cell.length_b   1.000
_cell.length_c   1.000
_cell.angle_alpha   90.00
_cell.angle_beta   90.00
_cell.angle_gamma   90.00
#
_symmetry.space_group_name_H-M   'P 1'
#
loop_
_entity.id
_entity.type
_entity.pdbx_description
1 polymer ?
#
loop_
_entity_poly.entity_id
_entity_poly.type
_entity_poly.pdbx_seq_one_letter_code
_entity_poly.pdbx_strand_id
1 'polypeptide(L)'
;MPLPGVVFDPSRNVIPNIEGRVVNTIGQHLTGEYAVGWIKRGPSGIIGTNKPDAHETVGHLLEDAANGKTLKPLYSTREAVEENLLRKRNIDFVTYDDWRLLDRLEIEQGEAIGRPRVKFTSVEDMMDALKTHRQAVARVSGD
;
A
#
# COMPACT_ATOMS: atom_id res chain seq x y z
N MET A 1 -1.04 -12.01 -10.87
CA MET A 1 -0.26 -13.03 -10.14
C MET A 1 -0.74 -13.04 -8.70
N PRO A 2 -1.07 -14.21 -8.10
CA PRO A 2 -1.54 -14.26 -6.71
C PRO A 2 -0.45 -13.76 -5.75
N LEU A 3 -0.87 -13.15 -4.64
CA LEU A 3 0.03 -12.70 -3.58
C LEU A 3 0.42 -13.90 -2.71
N PRO A 4 1.70 -14.12 -2.42
CA PRO A 4 2.14 -15.18 -1.52
C PRO A 4 1.46 -15.07 -0.15
N GLY A 5 0.93 -16.19 0.37
CA GLY A 5 0.27 -16.24 1.67
C GLY A 5 -1.19 -15.78 1.68
N VAL A 6 -1.73 -15.29 0.56
CA VAL A 6 -3.14 -14.89 0.42
C VAL A 6 -3.91 -15.97 -0.35
N VAL A 7 -5.07 -16.35 0.14
CA VAL A 7 -5.96 -17.31 -0.54
C VAL A 7 -6.40 -16.72 -1.88
N PHE A 8 -6.34 -17.52 -2.95
CA PHE A 8 -6.71 -17.09 -4.28
C PHE A 8 -7.44 -18.20 -5.04
N ASP A 9 -8.52 -17.86 -5.72
CA ASP A 9 -9.27 -18.73 -6.62
C ASP A 9 -8.81 -18.50 -8.06
N PRO A 10 -7.98 -19.36 -8.65
CA PRO A 10 -7.49 -19.19 -10.01
C PRO A 10 -8.56 -19.38 -11.08
N SER A 11 -9.66 -20.05 -10.78
CA SER A 11 -10.75 -20.30 -11.74
C SER A 11 -11.59 -19.04 -11.95
N ARG A 12 -11.78 -18.22 -10.90
CA ARG A 12 -12.52 -16.97 -10.91
C ARG A 12 -11.63 -15.74 -10.96
N ASN A 13 -10.33 -15.90 -10.75
CA ASN A 13 -9.34 -14.82 -10.62
C ASN A 13 -9.69 -13.82 -9.52
N VAL A 14 -10.12 -14.32 -8.36
CA VAL A 14 -10.50 -13.50 -7.20
C VAL A 14 -9.90 -14.04 -5.91
N ILE A 15 -9.90 -13.21 -4.88
CA ILE A 15 -9.74 -13.63 -3.49
C ILE A 15 -11.11 -14.12 -3.00
N PRO A 16 -11.26 -15.41 -2.57
CA PRO A 16 -12.52 -15.93 -2.07
C PRO A 16 -13.00 -15.10 -0.87
N ASN A 17 -14.25 -14.64 -0.94
CA ASN A 17 -14.82 -13.80 0.10
C ASN A 17 -16.33 -13.92 0.19
N ILE A 18 -16.88 -13.54 1.33
CA ILE A 18 -18.31 -13.33 1.55
C ILE A 18 -18.48 -11.87 1.96
N GLU A 19 -19.13 -11.09 1.08
CA GLU A 19 -19.39 -9.65 1.31
C GLU A 19 -18.12 -8.85 1.65
N GLY A 20 -17.01 -9.21 1.03
CA GLY A 20 -15.69 -8.59 1.23
C GLY A 20 -14.84 -9.18 2.35
N ARG A 21 -15.39 -9.97 3.27
CA ARG A 21 -14.61 -10.74 4.26
C ARG A 21 -13.95 -11.94 3.58
N VAL A 22 -12.62 -12.02 3.61
CA VAL A 22 -11.88 -13.13 3.00
C VAL A 22 -12.20 -14.44 3.70
N VAL A 23 -12.36 -15.51 2.92
CA VAL A 23 -12.59 -16.85 3.45
C VAL A 23 -11.50 -17.82 2.99
N ASN A 24 -11.19 -18.82 3.82
CA ASN A 24 -10.30 -19.91 3.46
C ASN A 24 -11.00 -20.92 2.53
N THR A 25 -10.29 -21.98 2.15
CA THR A 25 -10.77 -23.03 1.23
C THR A 25 -11.97 -23.83 1.76
N ILE A 26 -12.26 -23.77 3.05
CA ILE A 26 -13.41 -24.43 3.68
C ILE A 26 -14.52 -23.44 4.06
N GLY A 27 -14.45 -22.19 3.57
CA GLY A 27 -15.48 -21.15 3.75
C GLY A 27 -15.47 -20.45 5.09
N GLN A 28 -14.42 -20.58 5.91
CA GLN A 28 -14.29 -19.87 7.17
C GLN A 28 -13.66 -18.48 6.96
N HIS A 29 -14.19 -17.45 7.62
CA HIS A 29 -13.64 -16.12 7.59
C HIS A 29 -12.23 -16.05 8.17
N LEU A 30 -11.34 -15.37 7.46
CA LEU A 30 -10.00 -15.03 7.93
C LEU A 30 -10.06 -13.67 8.63
N THR A 31 -9.89 -13.66 9.94
CA THR A 31 -9.98 -12.43 10.75
C THR A 31 -8.97 -11.37 10.28
N GLY A 32 -9.46 -10.17 10.03
CA GLY A 32 -8.62 -9.03 9.61
C GLY A 32 -8.29 -9.00 8.12
N GLU A 33 -8.80 -9.94 7.31
CA GLU A 33 -8.58 -9.96 5.87
C GLU A 33 -9.84 -9.57 5.10
N TYR A 34 -9.70 -8.58 4.22
CA TYR A 34 -10.82 -8.04 3.43
C TYR A 34 -10.39 -7.82 1.99
N ALA A 35 -11.33 -7.99 1.05
CA ALA A 35 -11.12 -7.76 -0.37
C ALA A 35 -12.13 -6.74 -0.92
N VAL A 36 -11.68 -5.87 -1.83
CA VAL A 36 -12.52 -4.87 -2.52
C VAL A 36 -12.22 -4.84 -4.01
N GLY A 37 -13.18 -4.38 -4.80
CA GLY A 37 -12.99 -4.16 -6.22
C GLY A 37 -12.88 -5.44 -7.04
N TRP A 38 -12.10 -5.41 -8.11
CA TRP A 38 -12.02 -6.53 -9.03
C TRP A 38 -11.47 -7.81 -8.42
N ILE A 39 -10.57 -7.72 -7.48
CA ILE A 39 -10.04 -8.90 -6.79
C ILE A 39 -11.08 -9.55 -5.87
N LYS A 40 -12.12 -8.82 -5.44
CA LYS A 40 -13.27 -9.31 -4.68
C LYS A 40 -14.30 -10.03 -5.58
N ARG A 41 -14.70 -9.42 -6.70
CA ARG A 41 -15.86 -9.81 -7.51
C ARG A 41 -15.55 -10.22 -8.96
N GLY A 42 -14.30 -10.16 -9.37
CA GLY A 42 -13.86 -10.32 -10.75
C GLY A 42 -13.93 -9.01 -11.55
N PRO A 43 -13.37 -8.98 -12.78
CA PRO A 43 -13.29 -7.78 -13.63
C PRO A 43 -14.64 -7.45 -14.26
N SER A 44 -15.62 -7.08 -13.45
CA SER A 44 -16.99 -6.77 -13.85
C SER A 44 -17.43 -5.41 -13.32
N GLY A 45 -18.44 -4.80 -13.95
CA GLY A 45 -19.01 -3.52 -13.58
C GLY A 45 -18.47 -2.34 -14.43
N ILE A 46 -18.92 -1.14 -14.06
CA ILE A 46 -18.59 0.14 -14.69
C ILE A 46 -17.83 1.03 -13.71
N ILE A 47 -17.39 2.21 -14.16
CA ILE A 47 -16.57 3.16 -13.37
C ILE A 47 -17.12 3.38 -11.94
N GLY A 48 -18.43 3.54 -11.75
CA GLY A 48 -19.03 3.78 -10.44
C GLY A 48 -19.16 2.55 -9.52
N THR A 49 -18.98 1.33 -10.03
CA THR A 49 -19.27 0.08 -9.29
C THR A 49 -18.34 -0.16 -8.09
N ASN A 50 -17.12 0.34 -8.15
CA ASN A 50 -16.15 0.14 -7.06
C ASN A 50 -16.52 0.91 -5.78
N LYS A 51 -17.24 2.01 -5.88
CA LYS A 51 -17.63 2.81 -4.71
C LYS A 51 -18.61 2.05 -3.78
N PRO A 52 -19.77 1.55 -4.22
CA PRO A 52 -20.66 0.75 -3.37
C PRO A 52 -20.01 -0.56 -2.91
N ASP A 53 -19.19 -1.21 -3.76
CA ASP A 53 -18.46 -2.41 -3.41
C ASP A 53 -17.49 -2.18 -2.25
N ALA A 54 -16.71 -1.10 -2.29
CA ALA A 54 -15.81 -0.73 -1.21
C ALA A 54 -16.59 -0.32 0.06
N HIS A 55 -17.71 0.39 -0.09
CA HIS A 55 -18.56 0.81 1.02
C HIS A 55 -19.12 -0.40 1.79
N GLU A 56 -19.60 -1.43 1.09
CA GLU A 56 -20.05 -2.68 1.68
C GLU A 56 -18.92 -3.33 2.53
N THR A 57 -17.76 -3.54 1.94
CA THR A 57 -16.63 -4.18 2.61
C THR A 57 -16.14 -3.39 3.81
N VAL A 58 -16.06 -2.05 3.71
CA VAL A 58 -15.68 -1.18 4.84
C VAL A 58 -16.75 -1.22 5.94
N GLY A 59 -18.03 -1.28 5.59
CA GLY A 59 -19.11 -1.47 6.55
C GLY A 59 -18.91 -2.73 7.40
N HIS A 60 -18.61 -3.85 6.74
CA HIS A 60 -18.35 -5.12 7.43
C HIS A 60 -17.05 -5.11 8.25
N LEU A 61 -16.00 -4.42 7.78
CA LEU A 61 -14.78 -4.21 8.56
C LEU A 61 -15.07 -3.44 9.86
N LEU A 62 -15.85 -2.38 9.79
CA LEU A 62 -16.22 -1.58 10.96
C LEU A 62 -17.11 -2.37 11.93
N GLU A 63 -18.05 -3.16 11.42
CA GLU A 63 -18.86 -4.08 12.21
C GLU A 63 -18.00 -5.11 12.95
N ASP A 64 -17.05 -5.73 12.26
CA ASP A 64 -16.14 -6.72 12.85
C ASP A 64 -15.24 -6.07 13.92
N ALA A 65 -14.75 -4.86 13.67
CA ALA A 65 -13.97 -4.10 14.64
C ALA A 65 -14.80 -3.76 15.88
N ALA A 66 -16.04 -3.32 15.72
CA ALA A 66 -16.97 -3.04 16.83
C ALA A 66 -17.27 -4.29 17.67
N ASN A 67 -17.31 -5.45 17.03
CA ASN A 67 -17.53 -6.75 17.70
C ASN A 67 -16.23 -7.40 18.21
N GLY A 68 -15.09 -6.71 18.19
CA GLY A 68 -13.81 -7.20 18.69
C GLY A 68 -13.17 -8.30 17.81
N LYS A 69 -13.67 -8.51 16.59
CA LYS A 69 -13.10 -9.46 15.61
C LYS A 69 -11.89 -8.85 14.91
N THR A 70 -10.87 -8.50 15.68
CA THR A 70 -9.64 -7.88 15.20
C THR A 70 -8.43 -8.71 15.56
N LEU A 71 -7.36 -8.58 14.79
CA LEU A 71 -6.06 -9.15 15.13
C LEU A 71 -5.47 -8.38 16.31
N LYS A 72 -4.76 -9.08 17.18
CA LYS A 72 -3.94 -8.43 18.22
C LYS A 72 -2.61 -8.03 17.58
N PRO A 73 -2.28 -6.72 17.52
CA PRO A 73 -1.04 -6.29 16.90
C PRO A 73 0.14 -6.73 17.74
N LEU A 74 1.19 -7.26 17.08
CA LEU A 74 2.48 -7.49 17.71
C LEU A 74 3.22 -6.17 17.94
N TYR A 75 3.07 -5.25 17.00
CA TYR A 75 3.60 -3.89 17.04
C TYR A 75 2.45 -2.92 16.90
N SER A 76 2.15 -2.13 17.95
CA SER A 76 0.97 -1.27 18.02
C SER A 76 1.24 0.20 17.69
N THR A 77 2.52 0.60 17.57
CA THR A 77 2.89 1.97 17.22
C THR A 77 3.60 2.02 15.87
N ARG A 78 3.55 3.18 15.21
CA ARG A 78 4.24 3.40 13.95
C ARG A 78 5.76 3.17 14.09
N GLU A 79 6.35 3.70 15.15
CA GLU A 79 7.79 3.61 15.43
C GLU A 79 8.21 2.14 15.62
N ALA A 80 7.39 1.36 16.35
CA ALA A 80 7.65 -0.06 16.55
C ALA A 80 7.54 -0.86 15.25
N VAL A 81 6.60 -0.51 14.36
CA VAL A 81 6.48 -1.11 13.02
C VAL A 81 7.69 -0.75 12.16
N GLU A 82 8.05 0.53 12.07
CA GLU A 82 9.21 0.98 11.29
C GLU A 82 10.49 0.30 11.74
N GLU A 83 10.76 0.26 13.05
CA GLU A 83 11.96 -0.34 13.61
C GLU A 83 12.01 -1.85 13.36
N ASN A 84 10.95 -2.58 13.67
CA ASN A 84 10.99 -4.05 13.68
C ASN A 84 10.73 -4.69 12.32
N LEU A 85 9.90 -4.08 11.47
CA LEU A 85 9.55 -4.65 10.17
C LEU A 85 10.36 -4.08 9.00
N LEU A 86 10.82 -2.82 9.10
CA LEU A 86 11.54 -2.17 8.00
C LEU A 86 13.03 -2.05 8.30
N ARG A 87 13.43 -1.33 9.36
CA ARG A 87 14.84 -1.03 9.66
C ARG A 87 15.66 -2.27 10.02
N LYS A 88 15.19 -3.10 10.95
CA LYS A 88 15.88 -4.34 11.33
C LYS A 88 16.03 -5.35 10.20
N ARG A 89 15.18 -5.27 9.18
CA ARG A 89 15.25 -6.13 7.99
C ARG A 89 16.01 -5.49 6.82
N ASN A 90 16.57 -4.30 7.00
CA ASN A 90 17.23 -3.51 5.94
C ASN A 90 16.36 -3.35 4.68
N ILE A 91 15.06 -3.14 4.87
CA ILE A 91 14.15 -2.90 3.75
C ILE A 91 14.26 -1.43 3.36
N ASP A 92 14.66 -1.16 2.12
CA ASP A 92 14.56 0.17 1.54
C ASP A 92 13.08 0.51 1.36
N PHE A 93 12.63 1.60 1.97
CA PHE A 93 11.27 2.10 1.84
C PHE A 93 11.25 3.60 1.63
N VAL A 94 10.18 4.07 0.99
CA VAL A 94 9.94 5.48 0.68
C VAL A 94 8.87 6.01 1.62
N THR A 95 9.17 7.10 2.34
CA THR A 95 8.20 7.81 3.17
C THR A 95 7.39 8.79 2.32
N TYR A 96 6.34 9.37 2.92
CA TYR A 96 5.59 10.44 2.25
C TYR A 96 6.45 11.69 1.97
N ASP A 97 7.38 12.02 2.88
CA ASP A 97 8.29 13.14 2.68
C ASP A 97 9.31 12.87 1.56
N ASP A 98 9.79 11.63 1.43
CA ASP A 98 10.61 11.21 0.28
C ASP A 98 9.83 11.35 -1.03
N TRP A 99 8.54 10.93 -1.06
CA TRP A 99 7.70 11.12 -2.24
C TRP A 99 7.52 12.60 -2.58
N ARG A 100 7.30 13.47 -1.60
CA ARG A 100 7.22 14.93 -1.81
C ARG A 100 8.50 15.51 -2.37
N LEU A 101 9.65 14.99 -1.96
CA LEU A 101 10.94 15.38 -2.52
C LEU A 101 11.04 14.96 -3.99
N LEU A 102 10.71 13.70 -4.33
CA LEU A 102 10.71 13.22 -5.71
C LEU A 102 9.77 14.06 -6.59
N ASP A 103 8.56 14.36 -6.12
CA ASP A 103 7.60 15.21 -6.84
C ASP A 103 8.17 16.60 -7.14
N ARG A 104 8.87 17.21 -6.19
CA ARG A 104 9.54 18.49 -6.35
C ARG A 104 10.67 18.40 -7.39
N LEU A 105 11.53 17.40 -7.29
CA LEU A 105 12.64 17.21 -8.24
C LEU A 105 12.13 17.00 -9.68
N GLU A 106 11.04 16.27 -9.87
CA GLU A 106 10.40 16.09 -11.17
C GLU A 106 9.89 17.43 -11.75
N ILE A 107 9.33 18.29 -10.90
CA ILE A 107 8.85 19.63 -11.30
C ILE A 107 10.04 20.52 -11.67
N GLU A 108 11.06 20.61 -10.81
CA GLU A 108 12.28 21.42 -11.05
C GLU A 108 12.98 21.01 -12.35
N GLN A 109 13.11 19.70 -12.61
CA GLN A 109 13.65 19.20 -13.88
C GLN A 109 12.80 19.60 -15.09
N GLY A 110 11.48 19.59 -14.93
CA GLY A 110 10.57 20.03 -15.98
C GLY A 110 10.71 21.54 -16.26
N GLU A 111 10.67 22.37 -15.23
CA GLU A 111 10.78 23.81 -15.33
C GLU A 111 12.07 24.26 -16.03
N ALA A 112 13.20 23.58 -15.74
CA ALA A 112 14.48 23.84 -16.38
C ALA A 112 14.47 23.70 -17.91
N ILE A 113 13.52 22.98 -18.47
CA ILE A 113 13.37 22.74 -19.91
C ILE A 113 12.01 23.19 -20.46
N GLY A 114 11.28 24.05 -19.71
CA GLY A 114 9.99 24.61 -20.10
C GLY A 114 8.83 23.61 -20.14
N ARG A 115 8.89 22.53 -19.33
CA ARG A 115 7.83 21.53 -19.18
C ARG A 115 7.24 21.58 -17.77
N PRO A 116 5.97 21.15 -17.56
CA PRO A 116 5.36 21.10 -16.23
C PRO A 116 6.12 20.18 -15.25
N ARG A 117 6.68 19.06 -15.74
CA ARG A 117 7.55 18.14 -15.01
C ARG A 117 8.27 17.17 -15.94
N VAL A 118 9.33 16.56 -15.45
CA VAL A 118 9.97 15.38 -16.05
C VAL A 118 9.94 14.26 -15.00
N LYS A 119 9.23 13.19 -15.32
CA LYS A 119 9.08 12.05 -14.42
C LYS A 119 10.32 11.18 -14.36
N PHE A 120 10.67 10.71 -13.18
CA PHE A 120 11.56 9.55 -13.06
C PHE A 120 10.90 8.33 -13.71
N THR A 121 11.67 7.58 -14.48
CA THR A 121 11.19 6.41 -15.23
C THR A 121 11.64 5.09 -14.65
N SER A 122 12.54 5.10 -13.67
CA SER A 122 13.01 3.90 -12.95
C SER A 122 12.97 4.11 -11.44
N VAL A 123 12.75 3.02 -10.71
CA VAL A 123 12.83 3.02 -9.23
C VAL A 123 14.26 3.29 -8.77
N GLU A 124 15.25 2.82 -9.53
CA GLU A 124 16.68 3.01 -9.25
C GLU A 124 17.03 4.51 -9.23
N ASP A 125 16.65 5.26 -10.26
CA ASP A 125 16.86 6.71 -10.32
C ASP A 125 16.16 7.45 -9.17
N MET A 126 14.95 7.04 -8.81
CA MET A 126 14.23 7.60 -7.65
C MET A 126 15.01 7.39 -6.35
N MET A 127 15.48 6.18 -6.12
CA MET A 127 16.22 5.84 -4.88
C MET A 127 17.57 6.53 -4.81
N ASP A 128 18.26 6.69 -5.92
CA ASP A 128 19.54 7.41 -5.98
C ASP A 128 19.38 8.90 -5.75
N ALA A 129 18.33 9.52 -6.29
CA ALA A 129 17.97 10.91 -6.00
C ALA A 129 17.69 11.12 -4.50
N LEU A 130 16.94 10.21 -3.85
CA LEU A 130 16.68 10.25 -2.41
C LEU A 130 17.96 10.10 -1.58
N LYS A 131 18.83 9.14 -1.92
CA LYS A 131 20.13 8.94 -1.23
C LYS A 131 21.00 10.17 -1.32
N THR A 132 21.13 10.77 -2.51
CA THR A 132 21.91 11.99 -2.74
C THR A 132 21.41 13.15 -1.87
N HIS A 133 20.10 13.35 -1.81
CA HIS A 133 19.52 14.43 -1.00
C HIS A 133 19.72 14.19 0.50
N ARG A 134 19.49 12.96 0.99
CA ARG A 134 19.70 12.61 2.41
C ARG A 134 21.16 12.84 2.83
N GLN A 135 22.13 12.52 1.97
CA GLN A 135 23.55 12.79 2.24
C GLN A 135 23.86 14.28 2.28
N ALA A 136 23.26 15.09 1.39
CA ALA A 136 23.43 16.52 1.37
C ALA A 136 22.89 17.17 2.66
N VAL A 137 21.70 16.78 3.10
CA VAL A 137 21.09 17.27 4.34
C VAL A 137 21.92 16.88 5.56
N ALA A 138 22.42 15.64 5.63
CA ALA A 138 23.25 15.17 6.75
C ALA A 138 24.56 15.97 6.88
N ARG A 139 25.18 16.40 5.77
CA ARG A 139 26.38 17.24 5.78
C ARG A 139 26.13 18.65 6.31
N VAL A 140 24.96 19.22 6.01
CA VAL A 140 24.58 20.57 6.47
C VAL A 140 24.17 20.58 7.95
N SER A 141 23.65 19.46 8.48
CA SER A 141 23.21 19.36 9.89
C SER A 141 24.29 18.89 10.84
N GLY A 142 25.49 18.57 10.35
CA GLY A 142 26.63 18.07 11.14
C GLY A 142 27.72 19.13 11.41
N ASP A 143 27.50 20.36 10.94
CA ASP A 143 28.27 21.57 11.27
C ASP A 143 27.46 22.44 12.27
#